data_13db42cfb8e24bb5112fbd0dfd429b0d
#
_entry.id   13db42cfb8e24bb5112fbd0dfd429b0d
#
_cell.length_a   1.000
_cell.length_b   1.000
_cell.length_c   1.000
_cell.angle_alpha   90.00
_cell.angle_beta   90.00
_cell.angle_gamma   90.00
#
_symmetry.space_group_name_H-M   'P 1'
#
loop_
_entity.id
_entity.type
_entity.pdbx_description
1 polymer ?
#
loop_
_entity_poly.entity_id
_entity_poly.type
_entity_poly.pdbx_seq_one_letter_code
_entity_poly.pdbx_strand_id
1 'polypeptide(L)'
;MTLPSSCAPLTGISRARLPAWVLPDGWPTQANGEPLLADLAFRDGRIAALTPTDQPTPGLWDLAGALTLPGLVEPHAHLDKTFTIERCRPAQAGLLAAIHAMHEDRRHWTRADIQRRASAALARAAANGVTHLRSHVDWFTADAPDAWQEIARLDTVGITLERVALIPLPLFRELAQAEAIARTVANSGERCLLGGFIHSSNWDAAAMENLLCSAARWDLDLDLHIDEELSEVSQGLTWLADHLSRHPFPGHICCSHGCALAAGSDEQAAPILRQLAAHGVTLIALP
;
A
#
# COMPACT_ATOMS: atom_id res chain seq x y z
N MET A 1 14.95 -15.92 23.45
CA MET A 1 14.82 -14.46 23.66
C MET A 1 13.56 -14.22 24.48
N THR A 2 13.70 -13.85 25.74
CA THR A 2 12.56 -13.62 26.64
C THR A 2 12.15 -12.15 26.53
N LEU A 3 10.89 -11.89 26.23
CA LEU A 3 10.33 -10.55 26.29
C LEU A 3 10.45 -9.98 27.74
N PRO A 4 10.73 -8.68 27.89
CA PRO A 4 10.72 -8.07 29.22
C PRO A 4 9.35 -8.24 29.86
N SER A 5 9.34 -8.74 31.11
CA SER A 5 8.13 -9.10 31.86
C SER A 5 7.39 -7.91 32.48
N SER A 6 7.76 -6.67 32.18
CA SER A 6 7.15 -5.47 32.79
C SER A 6 6.36 -4.65 31.78
N CYS A 7 5.22 -4.12 32.21
CA CYS A 7 4.40 -3.14 31.45
C CYS A 7 5.07 -1.75 31.34
N ALA A 8 6.33 -1.58 31.74
CA ALA A 8 7.04 -0.31 31.57
C ALA A 8 7.43 -0.11 30.11
N PRO A 9 7.31 1.13 29.58
CA PRO A 9 7.76 1.43 28.24
C PRO A 9 9.22 1.04 28.03
N LEU A 10 9.54 0.39 26.92
CA LEU A 10 10.90 0.02 26.58
C LEU A 10 11.72 1.31 26.34
N THR A 11 12.80 1.47 27.13
CA THR A 11 13.68 2.65 27.04
C THR A 11 14.75 2.53 25.95
N GLY A 12 14.96 1.32 25.44
CA GLY A 12 15.89 1.02 24.37
C GLY A 12 16.19 -0.47 24.22
N ILE A 13 16.93 -0.77 23.20
CA ILE A 13 17.43 -2.12 22.89
C ILE A 13 18.95 -2.07 22.76
N SER A 14 19.60 -3.15 23.10
CA SER A 14 21.06 -3.30 23.03
C SER A 14 21.43 -4.41 22.08
N ARG A 15 22.58 -4.28 21.45
CA ARG A 15 23.17 -5.24 20.52
C ARG A 15 22.23 -5.67 19.38
N ALA A 16 21.49 -4.71 18.80
CA ALA A 16 20.71 -4.94 17.60
C ALA A 16 21.62 -5.08 16.38
N ARG A 17 21.39 -6.08 15.52
CA ARG A 17 22.00 -6.17 14.20
C ARG A 17 21.15 -5.40 13.21
N LEU A 18 21.65 -4.26 12.76
CA LEU A 18 20.96 -3.41 11.78
C LEU A 18 21.54 -3.65 10.37
N PRO A 19 20.71 -3.64 9.33
CA PRO A 19 21.19 -3.62 7.94
C PRO A 19 22.04 -2.38 7.66
N ALA A 20 23.04 -2.50 6.80
CA ALA A 20 23.95 -1.40 6.46
C ALA A 20 23.20 -0.16 5.92
N TRP A 21 22.13 -0.36 5.20
CA TRP A 21 21.33 0.74 4.58
C TRP A 21 20.53 1.60 5.57
N VAL A 22 20.39 1.19 6.84
CA VAL A 22 19.77 2.03 7.90
C VAL A 22 20.80 2.67 8.82
N LEU A 23 22.08 2.39 8.64
CA LEU A 23 23.16 2.93 9.47
C LEU A 23 23.67 4.22 8.89
N PRO A 24 24.09 5.18 9.75
CA PRO A 24 24.78 6.40 9.29
C PRO A 24 26.09 6.08 8.54
N ASP A 25 26.46 6.98 7.65
CA ASP A 25 27.78 6.94 6.99
C ASP A 25 28.90 6.88 8.02
N GLY A 26 29.90 6.08 7.74
CA GLY A 26 31.05 5.91 8.65
C GLY A 26 30.78 5.03 9.87
N TRP A 27 29.69 4.27 9.88
CA TRP A 27 29.44 3.32 10.97
C TRP A 27 30.61 2.34 11.12
N PRO A 28 31.11 2.11 12.36
CA PRO A 28 32.25 1.23 12.55
C PRO A 28 31.94 -0.23 12.19
N THR A 29 32.94 -0.92 11.68
CA THR A 29 32.85 -2.32 11.27
C THR A 29 33.68 -3.22 12.18
N GLN A 30 33.26 -4.49 12.23
CA GLN A 30 34.01 -5.57 12.85
C GLN A 30 35.21 -5.98 11.97
N ALA A 31 36.11 -6.82 12.50
CA ALA A 31 37.28 -7.33 11.77
C ALA A 31 36.91 -8.11 10.49
N ASN A 32 35.70 -8.69 10.43
CA ASN A 32 35.18 -9.41 9.27
C ASN A 32 34.50 -8.48 8.23
N GLY A 33 34.50 -7.15 8.45
CA GLY A 33 33.88 -6.14 7.58
C GLY A 33 32.37 -5.92 7.80
N GLU A 34 31.72 -6.67 8.68
CA GLU A 34 30.32 -6.44 9.02
C GLU A 34 30.17 -5.21 9.95
N PRO A 35 29.06 -4.48 9.88
CA PRO A 35 28.79 -3.40 10.82
C PRO A 35 28.81 -3.89 12.27
N LEU A 36 29.32 -3.05 13.19
CA LEU A 36 29.14 -3.30 14.63
C LEU A 36 27.64 -3.33 14.96
N LEU A 37 27.30 -4.07 16.02
CA LEU A 37 25.95 -4.06 16.58
C LEU A 37 25.61 -2.65 17.09
N ALA A 38 24.34 -2.38 17.27
CA ALA A 38 23.83 -1.08 17.67
C ALA A 38 23.02 -1.15 18.95
N ASP A 39 23.21 -0.16 19.83
CA ASP A 39 22.25 0.21 20.84
C ASP A 39 21.32 1.29 20.30
N LEU A 40 20.02 1.13 20.52
CA LEU A 40 19.02 2.13 20.20
C LEU A 40 18.38 2.62 21.52
N ALA A 41 18.49 3.91 21.80
CA ALA A 41 17.78 4.54 22.91
C ALA A 41 16.44 5.12 22.41
N PHE A 42 15.37 4.92 23.16
CA PHE A 42 14.04 5.42 22.83
C PHE A 42 13.65 6.57 23.77
N ARG A 43 13.05 7.61 23.17
CA ARG A 43 12.43 8.72 23.90
C ARG A 43 11.18 9.16 23.14
N ASP A 44 10.07 9.29 23.84
CA ASP A 44 8.79 9.75 23.29
C ASP A 44 8.34 8.95 22.04
N GLY A 45 8.54 7.61 22.08
CA GLY A 45 8.18 6.71 20.99
C GLY A 45 9.07 6.80 19.74
N ARG A 46 10.23 7.49 19.85
CA ARG A 46 11.19 7.66 18.74
C ARG A 46 12.57 7.12 19.10
N ILE A 47 13.36 6.78 18.10
CA ILE A 47 14.78 6.50 18.28
C ILE A 47 15.48 7.83 18.55
N ALA A 48 15.95 8.02 19.79
CA ALA A 48 16.62 9.24 20.22
C ALA A 48 18.15 9.19 20.00
N ALA A 49 18.73 8.00 20.04
CA ALA A 49 20.15 7.79 19.78
C ALA A 49 20.41 6.40 19.19
N LEU A 50 21.45 6.33 18.38
CA LEU A 50 22.00 5.11 17.80
C LEU A 50 23.50 5.09 18.11
N THR A 51 23.98 4.05 18.80
CA THR A 51 25.38 3.97 19.27
C THR A 51 25.97 2.61 18.91
N PRO A 52 27.17 2.56 18.32
CA PRO A 52 27.84 1.28 18.06
C PRO A 52 28.23 0.60 19.38
N THR A 53 28.05 -0.73 19.44
CA THR A 53 28.39 -1.53 20.62
C THR A 53 28.81 -2.94 20.24
N ASP A 54 29.64 -3.55 21.10
CA ASP A 54 29.96 -4.98 21.06
C ASP A 54 29.57 -5.71 22.35
N GLN A 55 29.14 -4.95 23.39
CA GLN A 55 28.76 -5.44 24.69
C GLN A 55 27.32 -5.06 25.04
N PRO A 56 26.62 -5.87 25.88
CA PRO A 56 25.28 -5.53 26.32
C PRO A 56 25.31 -4.30 27.23
N THR A 57 24.41 -3.34 26.98
CA THR A 57 24.26 -2.13 27.81
C THR A 57 23.27 -2.38 28.92
N PRO A 58 23.67 -2.18 30.20
CA PRO A 58 22.77 -2.36 31.34
C PRO A 58 21.52 -1.48 31.23
N GLY A 59 20.36 -2.05 31.53
CA GLY A 59 19.07 -1.34 31.50
C GLY A 59 18.37 -1.31 30.12
N LEU A 60 19.03 -1.74 29.06
CA LEU A 60 18.43 -1.94 27.74
C LEU A 60 18.06 -3.42 27.55
N TRP A 61 17.09 -3.67 26.68
CA TRP A 61 16.74 -5.03 26.29
C TRP A 61 17.78 -5.57 25.29
N ASP A 62 18.54 -6.56 25.74
CA ASP A 62 19.61 -7.17 24.93
C ASP A 62 19.05 -8.10 23.86
N LEU A 63 19.29 -7.79 22.59
CA LEU A 63 18.89 -8.57 21.45
C LEU A 63 19.94 -9.63 21.04
N ALA A 64 21.10 -9.64 21.67
CA ALA A 64 22.17 -10.60 21.44
C ALA A 64 22.58 -10.77 19.95
N GLY A 65 22.54 -9.71 19.18
CA GLY A 65 22.83 -9.70 17.74
C GLY A 65 21.68 -10.16 16.83
N ALA A 66 20.45 -10.21 17.33
CA ALA A 66 19.29 -10.48 16.50
C ALA A 66 19.10 -9.40 15.44
N LEU A 67 18.72 -9.82 14.23
CA LEU A 67 18.42 -8.92 13.13
C LEU A 67 17.21 -8.03 13.52
N THR A 68 17.41 -6.73 13.39
CA THR A 68 16.41 -5.72 13.70
C THR A 68 16.13 -4.89 12.45
N LEU A 69 14.89 -4.86 12.04
CA LEU A 69 14.43 -4.17 10.83
C LEU A 69 13.42 -3.09 11.19
N PRO A 70 13.27 -2.06 10.35
CA PRO A 70 12.06 -1.23 10.39
C PRO A 70 10.82 -2.10 10.25
N GLY A 71 9.69 -1.64 10.80
CA GLY A 71 8.40 -2.31 10.60
C GLY A 71 8.09 -2.45 9.12
N LEU A 72 7.45 -3.57 8.77
CA LEU A 72 7.07 -3.84 7.38
C LEU A 72 5.94 -2.92 6.94
N VAL A 73 5.95 -2.56 5.65
CA VAL A 73 4.88 -1.83 4.98
C VAL A 73 4.19 -2.79 4.01
N GLU A 74 2.87 -2.95 4.15
CA GLU A 74 2.04 -3.64 3.17
C GLU A 74 1.34 -2.58 2.31
N PRO A 75 1.87 -2.28 1.12
CA PRO A 75 1.36 -1.18 0.30
C PRO A 75 0.13 -1.53 -0.52
N HIS A 76 -0.27 -2.82 -0.56
CA HIS A 76 -1.35 -3.28 -1.43
C HIS A 76 -2.09 -4.49 -0.87
N ALA A 77 -3.13 -4.23 -0.12
CA ALA A 77 -4.02 -5.25 0.42
C ALA A 77 -5.48 -4.95 0.08
N HIS A 78 -6.34 -5.96 0.20
CA HIS A 78 -7.79 -5.84 0.03
C HIS A 78 -8.51 -6.43 1.25
N LEU A 79 -8.69 -5.63 2.30
CA LEU A 79 -9.32 -6.10 3.53
C LEU A 79 -10.81 -6.40 3.38
N ASP A 80 -11.48 -5.77 2.41
CA ASP A 80 -12.90 -6.00 2.10
C ASP A 80 -13.16 -7.41 1.55
N LYS A 81 -12.24 -7.97 0.77
CA LYS A 81 -12.38 -9.27 0.10
C LYS A 81 -11.39 -10.35 0.58
N THR A 82 -10.60 -10.06 1.63
CA THR A 82 -9.68 -11.04 2.21
C THR A 82 -10.41 -12.28 2.77
N PHE A 83 -9.76 -13.45 2.79
CA PHE A 83 -10.28 -14.73 3.29
C PHE A 83 -11.61 -15.20 2.66
N THR A 84 -11.84 -14.87 1.39
CA THR A 84 -13.02 -15.34 0.64
C THR A 84 -12.74 -16.56 -0.23
N ILE A 85 -11.49 -17.01 -0.34
CA ILE A 85 -11.05 -18.05 -1.27
C ILE A 85 -11.81 -19.38 -1.13
N GLU A 86 -12.26 -19.74 0.07
CA GLU A 86 -12.98 -20.99 0.30
C GLU A 86 -14.37 -21.01 -0.37
N ARG A 87 -14.99 -19.84 -0.52
CA ARG A 87 -16.32 -19.67 -1.12
C ARG A 87 -16.30 -18.97 -2.48
N CYS A 88 -15.22 -18.23 -2.78
CA CYS A 88 -15.04 -17.49 -4.04
C CYS A 88 -14.15 -18.31 -4.98
N ARG A 89 -14.73 -19.20 -5.78
CA ARG A 89 -14.00 -20.07 -6.70
C ARG A 89 -14.32 -19.69 -8.14
N PRO A 90 -13.39 -19.06 -8.88
CA PRO A 90 -13.61 -18.75 -10.29
C PRO A 90 -13.74 -20.04 -11.10
N ALA A 91 -14.66 -20.03 -12.05
CA ALA A 91 -14.88 -21.18 -12.94
C ALA A 91 -13.74 -21.39 -13.95
N GLN A 92 -12.97 -20.35 -14.22
CA GLN A 92 -11.84 -20.33 -15.15
C GLN A 92 -10.66 -19.57 -14.53
N ALA A 93 -9.47 -19.79 -15.04
CA ALA A 93 -8.29 -18.99 -14.68
C ALA A 93 -8.36 -17.58 -15.27
N GLY A 94 -7.76 -16.62 -14.60
CA GLY A 94 -7.60 -15.24 -15.06
C GLY A 94 -8.35 -14.21 -14.23
N LEU A 95 -7.90 -12.95 -14.35
CA LEU A 95 -8.37 -11.82 -13.54
C LEU A 95 -9.87 -11.59 -13.66
N LEU A 96 -10.41 -11.51 -14.86
CA LEU A 96 -11.84 -11.21 -15.07
C LEU A 96 -12.75 -12.31 -14.54
N ALA A 97 -12.32 -13.58 -14.61
CA ALA A 97 -13.06 -14.70 -14.01
C ALA A 97 -13.03 -14.62 -12.48
N ALA A 98 -11.91 -14.23 -11.89
CA ALA A 98 -11.79 -14.02 -10.45
C ALA A 98 -12.65 -12.83 -9.98
N ILE A 99 -12.67 -11.72 -10.71
CA ILE A 99 -13.55 -10.57 -10.45
C ILE A 99 -15.01 -10.99 -10.51
N HIS A 100 -15.42 -11.78 -11.52
CA HIS A 100 -16.80 -12.27 -11.63
C HIS A 100 -17.20 -13.14 -10.43
N ALA A 101 -16.36 -14.10 -10.05
CA ALA A 101 -16.61 -14.96 -8.90
C ALA A 101 -16.70 -14.15 -7.59
N MET A 102 -15.89 -13.13 -7.43
CA MET A 102 -15.95 -12.21 -6.29
C MET A 102 -17.26 -11.39 -6.29
N HIS A 103 -17.73 -10.93 -7.44
CA HIS A 103 -19.02 -10.23 -7.56
C HIS A 103 -20.18 -11.11 -7.08
N GLU A 104 -20.17 -12.40 -7.41
CA GLU A 104 -21.16 -13.37 -6.91
C GLU A 104 -21.07 -13.57 -5.40
N ASP A 105 -19.86 -13.57 -4.82
CA ASP A 105 -19.65 -13.72 -3.38
C ASP A 105 -20.11 -12.48 -2.58
N ARG A 106 -20.16 -11.29 -3.17
CA ARG A 106 -20.56 -10.03 -2.50
C ARG A 106 -21.91 -10.10 -1.77
N ARG A 107 -22.84 -10.90 -2.24
CA ARG A 107 -24.14 -11.11 -1.56
C ARG A 107 -23.99 -11.61 -0.11
N HIS A 108 -22.81 -12.15 0.22
CA HIS A 108 -22.49 -12.65 1.56
C HIS A 108 -21.70 -11.63 2.40
N TRP A 109 -21.33 -10.46 1.83
CA TRP A 109 -20.51 -9.45 2.51
C TRP A 109 -21.36 -8.57 3.43
N THR A 110 -21.82 -9.17 4.52
CA THR A 110 -22.45 -8.40 5.60
C THR A 110 -21.38 -7.61 6.36
N ARG A 111 -21.78 -6.56 7.08
CA ARG A 111 -20.88 -5.79 7.93
C ARG A 111 -20.10 -6.67 8.90
N ALA A 112 -20.76 -7.61 9.54
CA ALA A 112 -20.12 -8.56 10.46
C ALA A 112 -19.12 -9.50 9.75
N ASP A 113 -19.42 -9.94 8.52
CA ASP A 113 -18.50 -10.77 7.72
C ASP A 113 -17.25 -9.98 7.36
N ILE A 114 -17.39 -8.74 6.90
CA ILE A 114 -16.28 -7.86 6.55
C ILE A 114 -15.41 -7.61 7.79
N GLN A 115 -16.01 -7.18 8.92
CA GLN A 115 -15.27 -6.92 10.16
C GLN A 115 -14.49 -8.14 10.63
N ARG A 116 -15.11 -9.32 10.65
CA ARG A 116 -14.46 -10.57 11.09
C ARG A 116 -13.23 -10.90 10.21
N ARG A 117 -13.37 -10.83 8.88
CA ARG A 117 -12.30 -11.16 7.93
C ARG A 117 -11.17 -10.14 7.96
N ALA A 118 -11.52 -8.87 7.91
CA ALA A 118 -10.56 -7.77 7.92
C ALA A 118 -9.78 -7.70 9.25
N SER A 119 -10.44 -7.87 10.41
CA SER A 119 -9.76 -7.94 11.72
C SER A 119 -8.78 -9.11 11.79
N ALA A 120 -9.14 -10.28 11.27
CA ALA A 120 -8.23 -11.42 11.22
C ALA A 120 -7.00 -11.17 10.35
N ALA A 121 -7.17 -10.46 9.22
CA ALA A 121 -6.07 -10.07 8.35
C ALA A 121 -5.13 -9.05 9.03
N LEU A 122 -5.69 -8.03 9.68
CA LEU A 122 -4.90 -7.05 10.44
C LEU A 122 -4.12 -7.69 11.58
N ALA A 123 -4.76 -8.58 12.35
CA ALA A 123 -4.08 -9.30 13.43
C ALA A 123 -2.92 -10.16 12.90
N ARG A 124 -3.11 -10.81 11.74
CA ARG A 124 -2.05 -11.58 11.07
C ARG A 124 -0.92 -10.69 10.56
N ALA A 125 -1.24 -9.53 9.97
CA ALA A 125 -0.26 -8.56 9.51
C ALA A 125 0.58 -8.02 10.69
N ALA A 126 -0.07 -7.60 11.78
CA ALA A 126 0.60 -7.13 13.00
C ALA A 126 1.51 -8.20 13.60
N ALA A 127 1.06 -9.45 13.69
CA ALA A 127 1.86 -10.57 14.20
C ALA A 127 3.09 -10.87 13.34
N ASN A 128 3.12 -10.43 12.09
CA ASN A 128 4.25 -10.55 11.16
C ASN A 128 5.06 -9.25 11.01
N GLY A 129 4.86 -8.28 11.89
CA GLY A 129 5.68 -7.06 11.94
C GLY A 129 5.26 -5.96 10.96
N VAL A 130 4.07 -6.04 10.36
CA VAL A 130 3.51 -4.95 9.55
C VAL A 130 3.09 -3.81 10.47
N THR A 131 3.56 -2.60 10.18
CA THR A 131 3.25 -1.37 10.92
C THR A 131 2.42 -0.38 10.10
N HIS A 132 2.43 -0.51 8.78
CA HIS A 132 1.65 0.30 7.85
C HIS A 132 1.00 -0.62 6.83
N LEU A 133 -0.29 -0.43 6.58
CA LEU A 133 -1.05 -1.21 5.61
C LEU A 133 -1.97 -0.28 4.82
N ARG A 134 -1.92 -0.40 3.50
CA ARG A 134 -2.84 0.27 2.58
C ARG A 134 -3.84 -0.74 2.05
N SER A 135 -5.14 -0.51 2.31
CA SER A 135 -6.22 -1.37 1.85
C SER A 135 -7.01 -0.71 0.73
N HIS A 136 -7.02 -1.34 -0.42
CA HIS A 136 -7.93 -1.01 -1.51
C HIS A 136 -9.30 -1.59 -1.18
N VAL A 137 -10.34 -0.77 -1.31
CA VAL A 137 -11.73 -1.12 -1.04
C VAL A 137 -12.53 -0.94 -2.33
N ASP A 138 -13.11 -2.02 -2.82
CA ASP A 138 -13.85 -2.00 -4.09
C ASP A 138 -15.16 -1.21 -3.98
N TRP A 139 -15.28 -0.17 -4.82
CA TRP A 139 -16.53 0.56 -5.04
C TRP A 139 -17.12 0.13 -6.38
N PHE A 140 -18.38 -0.23 -6.41
CA PHE A 140 -19.04 -0.70 -7.63
C PHE A 140 -20.02 0.31 -8.20
N THR A 141 -20.30 1.34 -7.43
CA THR A 141 -21.15 2.48 -7.75
C THR A 141 -20.45 3.76 -7.29
N ALA A 142 -21.01 4.92 -7.58
CA ALA A 142 -20.51 6.20 -7.09
C ALA A 142 -20.68 6.37 -5.57
N ASP A 143 -21.52 5.55 -4.94
CA ASP A 143 -21.76 5.59 -3.50
C ASP A 143 -20.76 4.69 -2.74
N ALA A 144 -20.28 5.18 -1.59
CA ALA A 144 -19.37 4.45 -0.73
C ALA A 144 -20.03 3.16 -0.19
N PRO A 145 -19.40 1.98 -0.38
CA PRO A 145 -19.95 0.72 0.09
C PRO A 145 -19.86 0.59 1.63
N ASP A 146 -20.64 -0.32 2.21
CA ASP A 146 -20.53 -0.64 3.64
C ASP A 146 -19.10 -0.99 4.05
N ALA A 147 -18.35 -1.69 3.20
CA ALA A 147 -16.95 -2.06 3.46
C ALA A 147 -16.06 -0.84 3.73
N TRP A 148 -16.29 0.29 3.03
CA TRP A 148 -15.54 1.52 3.24
C TRP A 148 -15.64 2.04 4.67
N GLN A 149 -16.84 1.97 5.24
CA GLN A 149 -17.09 2.43 6.61
C GLN A 149 -16.67 1.41 7.65
N GLU A 150 -16.89 0.11 7.38
CA GLU A 150 -16.56 -0.96 8.32
C GLU A 150 -15.04 -1.08 8.52
N ILE A 151 -14.24 -0.94 7.44
CA ILE A 151 -12.77 -0.94 7.54
C ILE A 151 -12.27 0.28 8.31
N ALA A 152 -12.93 1.45 8.20
CA ALA A 152 -12.59 2.64 8.98
C ALA A 152 -12.75 2.46 10.51
N ARG A 153 -13.62 1.53 10.92
CA ARG A 153 -13.96 1.30 12.34
C ARG A 153 -13.16 0.17 12.98
N LEU A 154 -12.30 -0.50 12.24
CA LEU A 154 -11.54 -1.63 12.76
C LEU A 154 -10.55 -1.18 13.83
N ASP A 155 -10.36 -2.03 14.84
CA ASP A 155 -9.17 -1.95 15.69
C ASP A 155 -7.96 -2.36 14.83
N THR A 156 -7.06 -1.42 14.62
CA THR A 156 -5.90 -1.62 13.73
C THR A 156 -4.74 -2.33 14.40
N VAL A 157 -4.87 -2.70 15.69
CA VAL A 157 -3.83 -3.41 16.47
C VAL A 157 -2.43 -2.78 16.36
N GLY A 158 -2.39 -1.46 16.27
CA GLY A 158 -1.14 -0.68 16.15
C GLY A 158 -0.64 -0.47 14.72
N ILE A 159 -1.35 -0.95 13.70
CA ILE A 159 -1.03 -0.68 12.29
C ILE A 159 -1.57 0.70 11.89
N THR A 160 -0.76 1.50 11.21
CA THR A 160 -1.27 2.66 10.47
C THR A 160 -2.02 2.17 9.23
N LEU A 161 -3.33 2.36 9.20
CA LEU A 161 -4.20 1.90 8.11
C LEU A 161 -4.56 3.05 7.19
N GLU A 162 -4.26 2.90 5.90
CA GLU A 162 -4.74 3.74 4.80
C GLU A 162 -5.82 3.02 4.01
N ARG A 163 -6.76 3.78 3.44
CA ARG A 163 -7.84 3.24 2.60
C ARG A 163 -7.83 3.89 1.23
N VAL A 164 -7.87 3.08 0.19
CA VAL A 164 -8.02 3.52 -1.20
C VAL A 164 -9.42 3.18 -1.68
N ALA A 165 -10.16 4.14 -2.16
CA ALA A 165 -11.43 3.91 -2.84
C ALA A 165 -11.15 3.39 -4.24
N LEU A 166 -11.18 2.07 -4.44
CA LEU A 166 -10.89 1.45 -5.73
C LEU A 166 -12.15 1.44 -6.60
N ILE A 167 -12.16 2.30 -7.61
CA ILE A 167 -13.35 2.64 -8.39
C ILE A 167 -13.14 2.25 -9.86
N PRO A 168 -14.08 1.55 -10.50
CA PRO A 168 -14.01 1.29 -11.94
C PRO A 168 -13.93 2.58 -12.76
N LEU A 169 -12.97 2.67 -13.69
CA LEU A 169 -12.70 3.86 -14.48
C LEU A 169 -13.95 4.49 -15.13
N PRO A 170 -14.93 3.73 -15.68
CA PRO A 170 -16.12 4.33 -16.28
C PRO A 170 -16.97 5.20 -15.36
N LEU A 171 -16.84 5.07 -14.04
CA LEU A 171 -17.55 5.92 -13.08
C LEU A 171 -17.01 7.35 -13.03
N PHE A 172 -15.87 7.62 -13.66
CA PHE A 172 -15.28 8.96 -13.78
C PHE A 172 -15.61 9.66 -15.11
N ARG A 173 -16.43 9.06 -15.99
CA ARG A 173 -16.78 9.68 -17.29
C ARG A 173 -17.42 11.04 -17.17
N GLU A 174 -18.32 11.19 -16.20
CA GLU A 174 -18.99 12.45 -15.94
C GLU A 174 -18.26 13.21 -14.83
N LEU A 175 -17.71 14.39 -15.14
CA LEU A 175 -16.91 15.19 -14.20
C LEU A 175 -17.66 15.47 -12.89
N ALA A 176 -18.94 15.76 -12.95
CA ALA A 176 -19.75 16.01 -11.75
C ALA A 176 -19.84 14.79 -10.82
N GLN A 177 -19.90 13.58 -11.39
CA GLN A 177 -19.84 12.32 -10.63
C GLN A 177 -18.45 12.08 -10.07
N ALA A 178 -17.40 12.28 -10.87
CA ALA A 178 -16.00 12.15 -10.44
C ALA A 178 -15.71 13.07 -9.24
N GLU A 179 -16.13 14.31 -9.29
CA GLU A 179 -16.01 15.27 -8.18
C GLU A 179 -16.83 14.86 -6.94
N ALA A 180 -18.04 14.31 -7.13
CA ALA A 180 -18.84 13.82 -6.00
C ALA A 180 -18.17 12.64 -5.29
N ILE A 181 -17.59 11.73 -6.04
CA ILE A 181 -16.79 10.59 -5.53
C ILE A 181 -15.57 11.12 -4.77
N ALA A 182 -14.75 11.97 -5.40
CA ALA A 182 -13.53 12.52 -4.78
C ALA A 182 -13.86 13.27 -3.48
N ARG A 183 -14.91 14.08 -3.48
CA ARG A 183 -15.41 14.75 -2.26
C ARG A 183 -15.78 13.78 -1.16
N THR A 184 -16.43 12.66 -1.49
CA THR A 184 -16.79 11.63 -0.51
C THR A 184 -15.56 10.99 0.10
N VAL A 185 -14.54 10.71 -0.71
CA VAL A 185 -13.25 10.16 -0.24
C VAL A 185 -12.53 11.17 0.65
N ALA A 186 -12.41 12.43 0.24
CA ALA A 186 -11.75 13.51 1.00
C ALA A 186 -12.40 13.72 2.38
N ASN A 187 -13.73 13.62 2.45
CA ASN A 187 -14.47 13.76 3.72
C ASN A 187 -14.44 12.48 4.60
N SER A 188 -13.79 11.41 4.17
CA SER A 188 -13.74 10.14 4.90
C SER A 188 -12.56 10.03 5.88
N GLY A 189 -11.69 11.04 5.96
CA GLY A 189 -10.54 11.12 6.87
C GLY A 189 -9.21 11.32 6.16
N GLU A 190 -8.18 11.65 6.94
CA GLU A 190 -6.86 12.05 6.44
C GLU A 190 -6.05 10.96 5.72
N ARG A 191 -6.40 9.69 5.91
CA ARG A 191 -5.67 8.54 5.32
C ARG A 191 -6.51 7.85 4.26
N CYS A 192 -7.20 8.64 3.46
CA CYS A 192 -8.03 8.14 2.37
C CYS A 192 -7.46 8.64 1.04
N LEU A 193 -7.30 7.74 0.10
CA LEU A 193 -6.80 8.00 -1.24
C LEU A 193 -7.88 7.71 -2.26
N LEU A 194 -7.85 8.40 -3.38
CA LEU A 194 -8.67 8.07 -4.53
C LEU A 194 -7.96 7.02 -5.38
N GLY A 195 -8.69 6.02 -5.83
CA GLY A 195 -8.16 4.94 -6.65
C GLY A 195 -9.00 4.69 -7.88
N GLY A 196 -8.37 4.09 -8.88
CA GLY A 196 -9.02 3.68 -10.11
C GLY A 196 -8.61 2.26 -10.50
N PHE A 197 -9.58 1.47 -10.99
CA PHE A 197 -9.30 0.23 -11.70
C PHE A 197 -9.28 0.50 -13.20
N ILE A 198 -8.07 0.48 -13.78
CA ILE A 198 -7.77 0.83 -15.18
C ILE A 198 -7.28 -0.42 -15.91
N HIS A 199 -8.07 -0.91 -16.86
CA HIS A 199 -7.83 -2.11 -17.64
C HIS A 199 -8.21 -1.86 -19.11
N SER A 200 -7.66 -2.58 -20.07
CA SER A 200 -7.99 -2.40 -21.50
C SER A 200 -9.49 -2.52 -21.78
N SER A 201 -10.19 -3.39 -21.04
CA SER A 201 -11.65 -3.59 -21.20
C SER A 201 -12.52 -2.42 -20.74
N ASN A 202 -11.99 -1.49 -19.95
CA ASN A 202 -12.72 -0.34 -19.44
C ASN A 202 -12.02 1.01 -19.71
N TRP A 203 -11.01 1.00 -20.55
CA TRP A 203 -10.20 2.17 -20.87
C TRP A 203 -11.02 3.33 -21.42
N ASP A 204 -10.80 4.51 -20.86
CA ASP A 204 -11.42 5.76 -21.27
C ASP A 204 -10.53 6.94 -20.84
N ALA A 205 -9.92 7.61 -21.82
CA ALA A 205 -8.97 8.69 -21.56
C ALA A 205 -9.63 9.91 -20.87
N ALA A 206 -10.88 10.22 -21.22
CA ALA A 206 -11.59 11.33 -20.59
C ALA A 206 -11.95 11.02 -19.13
N ALA A 207 -12.31 9.77 -18.82
CA ALA A 207 -12.53 9.32 -17.46
C ALA A 207 -11.24 9.37 -16.63
N MET A 208 -10.09 9.01 -17.23
CA MET A 208 -8.80 9.11 -16.58
C MET A 208 -8.42 10.56 -16.27
N GLU A 209 -8.66 11.48 -17.20
CA GLU A 209 -8.45 12.92 -16.98
C GLU A 209 -9.36 13.46 -15.84
N ASN A 210 -10.62 13.09 -15.83
CA ASN A 210 -11.55 13.49 -14.78
C ASN A 210 -11.16 12.94 -13.41
N LEU A 211 -10.65 11.71 -13.34
CA LEU A 211 -10.09 11.12 -12.11
C LEU A 211 -8.94 11.96 -11.57
N LEU A 212 -7.95 12.29 -12.42
CA LEU A 212 -6.80 13.12 -12.03
C LEU A 212 -7.23 14.53 -11.61
N CYS A 213 -8.07 15.18 -12.40
CA CYS A 213 -8.59 16.52 -12.10
C CYS A 213 -9.37 16.56 -10.78
N SER A 214 -10.22 15.55 -10.54
CA SER A 214 -11.02 15.48 -9.30
C SER A 214 -10.14 15.21 -8.08
N ALA A 215 -9.14 14.35 -8.19
CA ALA A 215 -8.17 14.10 -7.12
C ALA A 215 -7.40 15.37 -6.76
N ALA A 216 -6.84 16.05 -7.76
CA ALA A 216 -6.12 17.31 -7.58
C ALA A 216 -6.99 18.41 -6.93
N ARG A 217 -8.27 18.51 -7.32
CA ARG A 217 -9.20 19.50 -6.78
C ARG A 217 -9.53 19.26 -5.31
N TRP A 218 -9.55 18.00 -4.88
CA TRP A 218 -9.89 17.61 -3.51
C TRP A 218 -8.67 17.27 -2.65
N ASP A 219 -7.45 17.62 -3.12
CA ASP A 219 -6.18 17.37 -2.42
C ASP A 219 -6.00 15.91 -2.00
N LEU A 220 -6.30 15.00 -2.91
CA LEU A 220 -6.20 13.56 -2.72
C LEU A 220 -5.01 13.00 -3.47
N ASP A 221 -4.22 12.18 -2.80
CA ASP A 221 -3.27 11.29 -3.44
C ASP A 221 -4.00 10.17 -4.20
N LEU A 222 -3.33 9.61 -5.20
CA LEU A 222 -3.85 8.55 -6.04
C LEU A 222 -3.15 7.21 -5.80
N ASP A 223 -3.95 6.12 -5.84
CA ASP A 223 -3.42 4.76 -5.90
C ASP A 223 -4.23 3.94 -6.90
N LEU A 224 -3.60 3.60 -8.03
CA LEU A 224 -4.24 3.06 -9.21
C LEU A 224 -3.91 1.58 -9.41
N HIS A 225 -4.94 0.74 -9.60
CA HIS A 225 -4.77 -0.56 -10.25
C HIS A 225 -4.74 -0.30 -11.74
N ILE A 226 -3.59 -0.45 -12.37
CA ILE A 226 -3.40 -0.03 -13.75
C ILE A 226 -2.63 -1.08 -14.53
N ASP A 227 -3.16 -1.40 -15.71
CA ASP A 227 -2.54 -2.35 -16.63
C ASP A 227 -2.32 -3.74 -16.01
N GLU A 228 -3.29 -4.23 -15.20
CA GLU A 228 -3.29 -5.55 -14.56
C GLU A 228 -3.68 -6.64 -15.56
N GLU A 229 -2.93 -6.78 -16.63
CA GLU A 229 -3.15 -7.74 -17.69
C GLU A 229 -1.85 -8.09 -18.40
N LEU A 230 -1.77 -9.31 -18.95
CA LEU A 230 -0.61 -9.77 -19.73
C LEU A 230 -0.80 -9.47 -21.23
N SER A 231 -1.26 -8.27 -21.54
CA SER A 231 -1.54 -7.83 -22.93
C SER A 231 -0.85 -6.51 -23.20
N GLU A 232 -0.07 -6.46 -24.27
CA GLU A 232 0.64 -5.25 -24.73
C GLU A 232 -0.30 -4.12 -25.19
N VAL A 233 -1.61 -4.39 -25.33
CA VAL A 233 -2.59 -3.37 -25.77
C VAL A 233 -3.02 -2.43 -24.67
N SER A 234 -2.65 -2.68 -23.41
CA SER A 234 -2.95 -1.76 -22.31
C SER A 234 -2.15 -0.47 -22.45
N GLN A 235 -2.80 0.66 -22.22
CA GLN A 235 -2.25 1.98 -22.48
C GLN A 235 -2.26 2.89 -21.25
N GLY A 236 -2.67 2.39 -20.10
CA GLY A 236 -2.88 3.18 -18.89
C GLY A 236 -1.61 3.91 -18.44
N LEU A 237 -0.51 3.17 -18.21
CA LEU A 237 0.78 3.75 -17.81
C LEU A 237 1.41 4.64 -18.88
N THR A 238 1.30 4.26 -20.15
CA THR A 238 1.79 5.08 -21.26
C THR A 238 1.05 6.42 -21.32
N TRP A 239 -0.28 6.37 -21.25
CA TRP A 239 -1.09 7.58 -21.25
C TRP A 239 -0.78 8.45 -20.02
N LEU A 240 -0.64 7.84 -18.85
CA LEU A 240 -0.32 8.56 -17.62
C LEU A 240 1.03 9.30 -17.72
N ALA A 241 2.06 8.63 -18.24
CA ALA A 241 3.38 9.22 -18.43
C ALA A 241 3.32 10.44 -19.36
N ASP A 242 2.63 10.30 -20.50
CA ASP A 242 2.44 11.38 -21.46
C ASP A 242 1.60 12.53 -20.89
N HIS A 243 0.56 12.22 -20.13
CA HIS A 243 -0.30 13.22 -19.50
C HIS A 243 0.47 14.04 -18.46
N LEU A 244 1.19 13.38 -17.55
CA LEU A 244 1.97 14.04 -16.48
C LEU A 244 3.08 14.93 -17.04
N SER A 245 3.65 14.60 -18.20
CA SER A 245 4.66 15.44 -18.86
C SER A 245 4.11 16.78 -19.34
N ARG A 246 2.79 16.86 -19.54
CA ARG A 246 2.08 18.08 -19.95
C ARG A 246 1.34 18.75 -18.81
N HIS A 247 0.85 17.96 -17.88
CA HIS A 247 -0.01 18.37 -16.76
C HIS A 247 0.49 17.71 -15.46
N PRO A 248 1.47 18.29 -14.77
CA PRO A 248 1.98 17.74 -13.51
C PRO A 248 0.88 17.60 -12.47
N PHE A 249 0.86 16.47 -11.77
CA PHE A 249 -0.08 16.23 -10.68
C PHE A 249 0.47 16.80 -9.36
N PRO A 250 -0.32 17.52 -8.55
CA PRO A 250 0.20 18.18 -7.34
C PRO A 250 0.45 17.24 -6.16
N GLY A 251 -0.20 16.07 -6.13
CA GLY A 251 -0.08 15.06 -5.06
C GLY A 251 0.83 13.89 -5.45
N HIS A 252 0.72 12.80 -4.70
CA HIS A 252 1.44 11.56 -4.99
C HIS A 252 0.58 10.60 -5.82
N ILE A 253 1.22 9.89 -6.74
CA ILE A 253 0.59 8.83 -7.53
C ILE A 253 1.32 7.53 -7.26
N CYS A 254 0.57 6.52 -6.84
CA CYS A 254 0.99 5.13 -6.76
C CYS A 254 0.30 4.34 -7.87
N CYS A 255 1.02 3.47 -8.54
CA CYS A 255 0.48 2.58 -9.56
C CYS A 255 0.83 1.14 -9.21
N SER A 256 -0.18 0.32 -9.05
CA SER A 256 -0.03 -1.11 -8.75
C SER A 256 -0.19 -1.94 -10.01
N HIS A 257 0.46 -3.10 -10.04
CA HIS A 257 0.49 -4.07 -11.13
C HIS A 257 1.42 -3.67 -12.28
N GLY A 258 0.95 -2.92 -13.30
CA GLY A 258 1.75 -2.62 -14.48
C GLY A 258 2.19 -3.84 -15.29
N CYS A 259 1.44 -4.95 -15.21
CA CYS A 259 1.81 -6.24 -15.81
C CYS A 259 1.94 -6.16 -17.31
N ALA A 260 1.09 -5.36 -17.97
CA ALA A 260 1.15 -5.18 -19.42
C ALA A 260 2.47 -4.55 -19.88
N LEU A 261 3.02 -3.62 -19.08
CA LEU A 261 4.32 -3.02 -19.39
C LEU A 261 5.45 -4.06 -19.31
N ALA A 262 5.37 -4.99 -18.33
CA ALA A 262 6.33 -6.08 -18.19
C ALA A 262 6.17 -7.19 -19.25
N ALA A 263 5.01 -7.28 -19.92
CA ALA A 263 4.78 -8.20 -21.02
C ALA A 263 5.42 -7.72 -22.35
N GLY A 264 5.72 -6.41 -22.46
CA GLY A 264 6.43 -5.81 -23.57
C GLY A 264 7.95 -5.97 -23.49
N SER A 265 8.68 -5.30 -24.37
CA SER A 265 10.14 -5.29 -24.32
C SER A 265 10.68 -4.21 -23.38
N ASP A 266 11.89 -4.42 -22.84
CA ASP A 266 12.58 -3.41 -22.03
C ASP A 266 12.77 -2.08 -22.77
N GLU A 267 12.97 -2.13 -24.09
CA GLU A 267 13.12 -0.93 -24.92
C GLU A 267 11.86 -0.09 -24.96
N GLN A 268 10.68 -0.73 -24.95
CA GLN A 268 9.38 -0.06 -24.89
C GLN A 268 9.07 0.45 -23.47
N ALA A 269 9.36 -0.35 -22.46
CA ALA A 269 9.07 -0.02 -21.05
C ALA A 269 9.97 1.08 -20.49
N ALA A 270 11.27 1.06 -20.82
CA ALA A 270 12.24 1.97 -20.21
C ALA A 270 11.96 3.48 -20.39
N PRO A 271 11.50 3.99 -21.55
CA PRO A 271 11.14 5.41 -21.66
C PRO A 271 9.92 5.78 -20.81
N ILE A 272 8.90 4.92 -20.73
CA ILE A 272 7.70 5.13 -19.92
C ILE A 272 8.08 5.18 -18.44
N LEU A 273 8.88 4.23 -17.96
CA LEU A 273 9.35 4.18 -16.56
C LEU A 273 10.18 5.41 -16.20
N ARG A 274 11.04 5.90 -17.10
CA ARG A 274 11.79 7.14 -16.87
C ARG A 274 10.90 8.36 -16.75
N GLN A 275 9.86 8.48 -17.58
CA GLN A 275 8.89 9.56 -17.49
C GLN A 275 8.11 9.50 -16.19
N LEU A 276 7.57 8.34 -15.81
CA LEU A 276 6.86 8.15 -14.55
C LEU A 276 7.75 8.50 -13.35
N ALA A 277 9.00 8.03 -13.34
CA ALA A 277 9.98 8.34 -12.28
C ALA A 277 10.30 9.84 -12.20
N ALA A 278 10.42 10.54 -13.34
CA ALA A 278 10.64 11.99 -13.38
C ALA A 278 9.50 12.79 -12.75
N HIS A 279 8.29 12.22 -12.70
CA HIS A 279 7.11 12.81 -12.05
C HIS A 279 6.83 12.23 -10.65
N GLY A 280 7.77 11.48 -10.07
CA GLY A 280 7.64 10.93 -8.71
C GLY A 280 6.58 9.83 -8.56
N VAL A 281 6.17 9.19 -9.65
CA VAL A 281 5.21 8.07 -9.59
C VAL A 281 5.88 6.85 -8.97
N THR A 282 5.24 6.27 -7.97
CA THR A 282 5.66 5.01 -7.35
C THR A 282 4.99 3.83 -8.04
N LEU A 283 5.76 2.80 -8.40
CA LEU A 283 5.23 1.54 -8.92
C LEU A 283 5.30 0.45 -7.85
N ILE A 284 4.23 -0.31 -7.70
CA ILE A 284 4.14 -1.46 -6.80
C ILE A 284 4.00 -2.72 -7.65
N ALA A 285 5.05 -3.54 -7.64
CA ALA A 285 5.01 -4.86 -8.26
C ALA A 285 4.34 -5.85 -7.30
N LEU A 286 3.49 -6.68 -7.84
CA LEU A 286 2.76 -7.73 -7.13
C LEU A 286 3.14 -9.07 -7.77
N PRO A 287 4.11 -9.79 -7.20
CA PRO A 287 4.63 -11.04 -7.75
C PRO A 287 3.64 -12.20 -7.68
#